data_0a7106be905c143fe62b4c81df5611a1
#
_entry.id   0a7106be905c143fe62b4c81df5611a1
#
_cell.length_a   1.000
_cell.length_b   1.000
_cell.length_c   1.000
_cell.angle_alpha   90.00
_cell.angle_beta   90.00
_cell.angle_gamma   90.00
#
_symmetry.space_group_name_H-M   'P 1'
#
loop_
_entity.id
_entity.type
_entity.pdbx_description
1 polymer ?
#
loop_
_entity_poly.entity_id
_entity_poly.type
_entity_poly.pdbx_seq_one_letter_code
_entity_poly.pdbx_strand_id
1 'polypeptide(L)'
;EALPVIEIIPKNKFFDFQAKYQAGLTEYIIPARLEDDTSRKVQRAALEAHRLLGCSGCSRADIILSKGGSPYLLEVNTIPGMTSTSLLPKAARIAGVDFNQLCIKLLELAYQRRPYVDLRGLHGLHGSWRE
;
A
#
# COMPACT_ATOMS: atom_id res chain seq x y z
N GLU A 1 -10.81 3.90 0.99
CA GLU A 1 -10.74 3.97 2.46
C GLU A 1 -9.28 3.82 2.89
N ALA A 2 -8.89 4.43 4.03
CA ALA A 2 -7.56 4.24 4.61
C ALA A 2 -7.61 3.11 5.65
N LEU A 3 -6.63 2.24 5.60
CA LEU A 3 -6.40 1.20 6.61
C LEU A 3 -5.71 1.80 7.86
N PRO A 4 -5.63 1.04 8.97
CA PRO A 4 -4.86 1.45 10.13
C PRO A 4 -3.41 1.81 9.76
N VAL A 5 -2.89 2.87 10.39
CA VAL A 5 -1.51 3.31 10.20
C VAL A 5 -0.57 2.28 10.80
N ILE A 6 0.54 2.02 10.12
CA ILE A 6 1.61 1.13 10.59
C ILE A 6 2.79 1.98 11.02
N GLU A 7 3.22 1.81 12.26
CA GLU A 7 4.48 2.36 12.73
C GLU A 7 5.62 1.42 12.40
N ILE A 8 6.65 1.95 11.76
CA ILE A 8 7.84 1.23 11.33
C ILE A 8 9.01 1.69 12.19
N ILE A 9 9.59 0.78 12.96
CA ILE A 9 10.72 1.04 13.84
C ILE A 9 11.93 0.26 13.33
N PRO A 10 12.82 0.89 12.56
CA PRO A 10 14.07 0.24 12.14
C PRO A 10 15.00 0.08 13.36
N LYS A 11 15.60 -1.07 13.52
CA LYS A 11 16.61 -1.31 14.56
C LYS A 11 17.92 -0.59 14.27
N ASN A 12 18.18 -0.28 12.99
CA ASN A 12 19.34 0.49 12.54
C ASN A 12 18.97 1.96 12.36
N LYS A 13 20.00 2.85 12.36
CA LYS A 13 19.80 4.31 12.19
C LYS A 13 19.12 4.73 10.89
N PHE A 14 19.09 3.86 9.87
CA PHE A 14 18.47 4.13 8.57
C PHE A 14 17.52 3.00 8.20
N PHE A 15 16.38 3.35 7.62
CA PHE A 15 15.43 2.42 7.01
C PHE A 15 15.83 2.19 5.56
N ASP A 16 16.95 1.46 5.37
CA ASP A 16 17.49 1.12 4.06
C ASP A 16 16.81 -0.13 3.46
N PHE A 17 17.30 -0.54 2.28
CA PHE A 17 16.79 -1.72 1.60
C PHE A 17 16.92 -3.00 2.45
N GLN A 18 17.98 -3.14 3.23
CA GLN A 18 18.16 -4.30 4.11
C GLN A 18 17.15 -4.32 5.24
N ALA A 19 16.87 -3.17 5.85
CA ALA A 19 15.85 -3.03 6.91
C ALA A 19 14.43 -3.32 6.39
N LYS A 20 14.16 -3.08 5.09
CA LYS A 20 12.86 -3.37 4.45
C LYS A 20 12.62 -4.88 4.25
N TYR A 21 13.64 -5.68 4.00
CA TYR A 21 13.48 -7.06 3.51
C TYR A 21 14.10 -8.14 4.40
N GLN A 22 15.02 -7.81 5.30
CA GLN A 22 15.59 -8.80 6.24
C GLN A 22 14.71 -8.96 7.47
N ALA A 23 14.31 -10.20 7.74
CA ALA A 23 13.51 -10.53 8.93
C ALA A 23 14.26 -10.15 10.22
N GLY A 24 13.56 -9.46 11.14
CA GLY A 24 14.08 -9.13 12.46
C GLY A 24 14.82 -7.80 12.57
N LEU A 25 15.08 -7.06 11.47
CA LEU A 25 15.70 -5.74 11.48
C LEU A 25 14.71 -4.58 11.64
N THR A 26 13.43 -4.86 11.53
CA THR A 26 12.37 -3.85 11.64
C THR A 26 11.23 -4.38 12.50
N GLU A 27 10.76 -3.57 13.41
CA GLU A 27 9.54 -3.81 14.19
C GLU A 27 8.37 -3.06 13.55
N TYR A 28 7.20 -3.69 13.50
CA TYR A 28 5.95 -3.11 12.98
C TYR A 28 4.89 -3.11 14.06
N ILE A 29 4.35 -1.94 14.36
CA ILE A 29 3.27 -1.76 15.33
C ILE A 29 2.01 -1.35 14.58
N ILE A 30 0.92 -2.12 14.73
CA ILE A 30 -0.35 -1.92 14.04
C ILE A 30 -1.50 -2.08 15.03
N PRO A 31 -2.32 -1.06 15.25
CA PRO A 31 -2.17 0.31 14.76
C PRO A 31 -0.95 1.02 15.37
N ALA A 32 -0.44 2.03 14.66
CA ALA A 32 0.65 2.88 15.14
C ALA A 32 0.29 3.56 16.48
N ARG A 33 1.28 3.77 17.33
CA ARG A 33 1.14 4.47 18.62
C ARG A 33 1.05 5.98 18.43
N LEU A 34 -0.05 6.42 17.84
CA LEU A 34 -0.32 7.82 17.54
C LEU A 34 -1.62 8.25 18.21
N GLU A 35 -1.68 9.52 18.59
CA GLU A 35 -2.94 10.15 18.96
C GLU A 35 -3.91 10.10 17.77
N ASP A 36 -5.20 9.95 18.06
CA ASP A 36 -6.25 9.78 17.05
C ASP A 36 -6.24 10.87 15.98
N ASP A 37 -6.02 12.13 16.37
CA ASP A 37 -5.96 13.25 15.43
C ASP A 37 -4.76 13.16 14.50
N THR A 38 -3.63 12.73 14.99
CA THR A 38 -2.41 12.52 14.20
C THR A 38 -2.61 11.36 13.24
N SER A 39 -3.18 10.25 13.71
CA SER A 39 -3.51 9.09 12.87
C SER A 39 -4.44 9.48 11.73
N ARG A 40 -5.50 10.25 12.02
CA ARG A 40 -6.42 10.78 11.00
C ARG A 40 -5.75 11.70 9.99
N LYS A 41 -4.80 12.55 10.42
CA LYS A 41 -4.01 13.41 9.52
C LYS A 41 -3.17 12.57 8.56
N VAL A 42 -2.47 11.54 9.06
CA VAL A 42 -1.67 10.62 8.26
C VAL A 42 -2.53 9.87 7.24
N GLN A 43 -3.66 9.31 7.67
CA GLN A 43 -4.59 8.61 6.79
C GLN A 43 -5.16 9.53 5.70
N ARG A 44 -5.49 10.77 6.04
CA ARG A 44 -5.98 11.77 5.07
C ARG A 44 -4.91 12.10 4.04
N ALA A 45 -3.67 12.36 4.48
CA ALA A 45 -2.55 12.62 3.57
C ALA A 45 -2.30 11.45 2.59
N ALA A 46 -2.36 10.20 3.08
CA ALA A 46 -2.24 9.02 2.24
C ALA A 46 -3.37 8.90 1.20
N LEU A 47 -4.62 9.17 1.60
CA LEU A 47 -5.77 9.15 0.69
C LEU A 47 -5.71 10.26 -0.36
N GLU A 48 -5.29 11.46 0.03
CA GLU A 48 -5.10 12.59 -0.90
C GLU A 48 -4.02 12.28 -1.92
N ALA A 49 -2.88 11.76 -1.48
CA ALA A 49 -1.81 11.34 -2.38
C ALA A 49 -2.27 10.26 -3.37
N HIS A 50 -2.97 9.24 -2.90
CA HIS A 50 -3.56 8.20 -3.75
C HIS A 50 -4.46 8.78 -4.85
N ARG A 51 -5.32 9.75 -4.49
CA ARG A 51 -6.27 10.38 -5.42
C ARG A 51 -5.56 11.30 -6.41
N LEU A 52 -4.67 12.16 -5.93
CA LEU A 52 -3.93 13.12 -6.76
C LEU A 52 -3.05 12.44 -7.80
N LEU A 53 -2.45 11.29 -7.45
CA LEU A 53 -1.67 10.48 -8.36
C LEU A 53 -2.50 9.59 -9.29
N GLY A 54 -3.83 9.64 -9.19
CA GLY A 54 -4.73 8.80 -10.00
C GLY A 54 -4.59 7.30 -9.72
N CYS A 55 -4.08 6.92 -8.54
CA CYS A 55 -3.92 5.52 -8.17
C CYS A 55 -5.26 4.79 -8.14
N SER A 56 -5.24 3.49 -8.39
CA SER A 56 -6.42 2.63 -8.32
C SER A 56 -6.18 1.38 -7.50
N GLY A 57 -7.28 0.75 -7.04
CA GLY A 57 -7.22 -0.42 -6.19
C GLY A 57 -6.61 -0.06 -4.83
N CYS A 58 -5.36 -0.43 -4.61
CA CYS A 58 -4.64 -0.12 -3.39
C CYS A 58 -3.30 0.56 -3.65
N SER A 59 -2.81 1.27 -2.65
CA SER A 59 -1.45 1.79 -2.61
C SER A 59 -0.95 1.84 -1.16
N ARG A 60 0.36 1.93 -0.99
CA ARG A 60 1.02 2.19 0.28
C ARG A 60 1.68 3.57 0.21
N ALA A 61 1.36 4.44 1.15
CA ALA A 61 2.02 5.71 1.31
C ALA A 61 3.04 5.62 2.46
N ASP A 62 4.28 5.92 2.20
CA ASP A 62 5.35 5.98 3.20
C ASP A 62 5.47 7.43 3.68
N ILE A 63 5.29 7.65 4.98
CA ILE A 63 5.14 8.97 5.60
C ILE A 63 6.08 9.08 6.80
N ILE A 64 6.74 10.22 6.93
CA ILE A 64 7.47 10.61 8.15
C ILE A 64 6.66 11.66 8.90
N LEU A 65 6.58 11.52 10.21
CA LEU A 65 6.04 12.55 11.08
C LEU A 65 7.17 13.45 11.61
N SER A 66 6.98 14.75 11.51
CA SER A 66 7.82 15.70 12.23
C SER A 66 7.62 15.58 13.76
N LYS A 67 8.50 16.19 14.53
CA LYS A 67 8.35 16.29 16.00
C LYS A 67 7.03 16.98 16.42
N GLY A 68 6.47 17.83 15.55
CA GLY A 68 5.19 18.51 15.75
C GLY A 68 3.97 17.73 15.25
N GLY A 69 4.13 16.47 14.81
CA GLY A 69 3.03 15.63 14.33
C GLY A 69 2.54 15.94 12.91
N SER A 70 3.28 16.77 12.15
CA SER A 70 2.96 17.03 10.74
C SER A 70 3.42 15.88 9.85
N PRO A 71 2.56 15.31 8.97
CA PRO A 71 2.92 14.25 8.05
C PRO A 71 3.66 14.79 6.82
N TYR A 72 4.75 14.14 6.45
CA TYR A 72 5.50 14.38 5.22
C TYR A 72 5.48 13.10 4.38
N LEU A 73 4.85 13.15 3.22
CA LEU A 73 4.80 12.05 2.28
C LEU A 73 6.17 11.89 1.62
N LEU A 74 6.71 10.69 1.62
CA LEU A 74 7.97 10.34 0.97
C LEU A 74 7.74 9.70 -0.39
N GLU A 75 6.92 8.64 -0.40
CA GLU A 75 6.62 7.88 -1.61
C GLU A 75 5.23 7.25 -1.56
N VAL A 76 4.70 6.93 -2.73
CA VAL A 76 3.49 6.10 -2.90
C VAL A 76 3.85 4.88 -3.73
N ASN A 77 3.69 3.70 -3.16
CA ASN A 77 3.87 2.43 -3.83
C ASN A 77 2.50 1.93 -4.34
N THR A 78 2.34 1.85 -5.65
CA THR A 78 1.08 1.44 -6.30
C THR A 78 0.92 -0.08 -6.45
N ILE A 79 1.98 -0.85 -6.16
CA ILE A 79 1.96 -2.32 -6.16
C ILE A 79 2.55 -2.80 -4.83
N PRO A 80 1.86 -2.59 -3.70
CA PRO A 80 2.35 -3.04 -2.40
C PRO A 80 2.39 -4.57 -2.35
N GLY A 81 3.32 -5.09 -1.55
CA GLY A 81 3.46 -6.54 -1.40
C GLY A 81 2.19 -7.22 -0.89
N MET A 82 1.93 -8.41 -1.40
CA MET A 82 0.74 -9.23 -1.13
C MET A 82 1.12 -10.63 -0.62
N THR A 83 2.10 -10.71 0.27
CA THR A 83 2.41 -11.94 1.01
C THR A 83 1.80 -11.91 2.41
N SER A 84 1.73 -13.04 3.10
CA SER A 84 1.23 -13.11 4.48
C SER A 84 1.99 -12.21 5.47
N THR A 85 3.22 -11.85 5.13
CA THR A 85 4.09 -10.98 5.94
C THR A 85 4.10 -9.53 5.49
N SER A 86 3.49 -9.20 4.36
CA SER A 86 3.43 -7.85 3.79
C SER A 86 2.55 -6.91 4.61
N LEU A 87 2.85 -5.62 4.55
CA LEU A 87 2.22 -4.60 5.38
C LEU A 87 0.74 -4.40 5.05
N LEU A 88 0.37 -4.41 3.76
CA LEU A 88 -1.02 -4.23 3.34
C LEU A 88 -1.95 -5.33 3.91
N PRO A 89 -1.65 -6.65 3.77
CA PRO A 89 -2.43 -7.71 4.41
C PRO A 89 -2.46 -7.62 5.94
N LYS A 90 -1.37 -7.18 6.58
CA LYS A 90 -1.34 -6.97 8.04
C LYS A 90 -2.31 -5.87 8.47
N ALA A 91 -2.28 -4.70 7.80
CA ALA A 91 -3.18 -3.60 8.10
C ALA A 91 -4.65 -3.98 7.82
N ALA A 92 -4.92 -4.68 6.72
CA ALA A 92 -6.25 -5.16 6.37
C ALA A 92 -6.82 -6.09 7.45
N ARG A 93 -6.01 -7.04 7.96
CA ARG A 93 -6.42 -7.94 9.03
C ARG A 93 -6.83 -7.20 10.30
N ILE A 94 -6.09 -6.17 10.70
CA ILE A 94 -6.45 -5.34 11.86
C ILE A 94 -7.76 -4.57 11.61
N ALA A 95 -8.05 -4.22 10.36
CA ALA A 95 -9.33 -3.63 9.96
C ALA A 95 -10.47 -4.67 9.80
N GLY A 96 -10.25 -5.93 10.15
CA GLY A 96 -11.25 -7.00 10.05
C GLY A 96 -11.39 -7.63 8.67
N VAL A 97 -10.45 -7.37 7.75
CA VAL A 97 -10.44 -7.94 6.40
C VAL A 97 -9.34 -9.00 6.31
N ASP A 98 -9.70 -10.26 6.20
CA ASP A 98 -8.74 -11.34 6.04
C ASP A 98 -8.07 -11.32 4.65
N PHE A 99 -7.04 -12.16 4.46
CA PHE A 99 -6.26 -12.16 3.23
C PHE A 99 -7.11 -12.52 2.00
N ASN A 100 -8.01 -13.49 2.11
CA ASN A 100 -8.86 -13.92 1.00
C ASN A 100 -9.86 -12.82 0.63
N GLN A 101 -10.49 -12.20 1.62
CA GLN A 101 -11.38 -11.06 1.44
C GLN A 101 -10.66 -9.86 0.82
N LEU A 102 -9.42 -9.59 1.22
CA LEU A 102 -8.59 -8.55 0.61
C LEU A 102 -8.34 -8.83 -0.87
N CYS A 103 -7.96 -10.06 -1.22
CA CYS A 103 -7.75 -10.45 -2.61
C CYS A 103 -9.02 -10.28 -3.46
N ILE A 104 -10.17 -10.75 -2.96
CA ILE A 104 -11.46 -10.61 -3.64
C ILE A 104 -11.77 -9.12 -3.85
N LYS A 105 -11.64 -8.30 -2.81
CA LYS A 105 -11.91 -6.87 -2.88
C LYS A 105 -11.03 -6.14 -3.92
N LEU A 106 -9.76 -6.51 -4.02
CA LEU A 106 -8.85 -5.95 -5.01
C LEU A 106 -9.22 -6.37 -6.45
N LEU A 107 -9.64 -7.63 -6.63
CA LEU A 107 -10.14 -8.11 -7.92
C LEU A 107 -11.44 -7.39 -8.33
N GLU A 108 -12.38 -7.20 -7.42
CA GLU A 108 -13.61 -6.45 -7.67
C GLU A 108 -13.31 -5.00 -8.07
N LEU A 109 -12.42 -4.31 -7.36
CA LEU A 109 -11.99 -2.95 -7.70
C LEU A 109 -11.32 -2.88 -9.09
N ALA A 110 -10.51 -3.87 -9.43
CA ALA A 110 -9.88 -3.95 -10.75
C ALA A 110 -10.92 -4.21 -11.85
N TYR A 111 -11.90 -5.07 -11.59
CA TYR A 111 -12.97 -5.39 -12.53
C TYR A 111 -13.90 -4.20 -12.79
N GLN A 112 -14.27 -3.46 -11.76
CA GLN A 112 -15.12 -2.26 -11.87
C GLN A 112 -14.47 -1.14 -12.68
N ARG A 113 -13.14 -1.10 -12.74
CA ARG A 113 -12.36 -0.10 -13.47
C ARG A 113 -12.02 -0.49 -14.89
N ARG A 114 -12.41 -1.67 -15.38
CA ARG A 114 -12.13 -2.02 -16.77
C ARG A 114 -12.75 -0.95 -17.68
N PRO A 115 -11.96 -0.09 -18.36
CA PRO A 115 -12.37 0.33 -19.68
C PRO A 115 -12.57 -1.00 -20.43
N TYR A 116 -13.68 -1.14 -21.13
CA TYR A 116 -13.91 -2.26 -22.04
C TYR A 116 -12.74 -2.35 -23.03
N VAL A 117 -11.68 -3.06 -22.63
CA VAL A 117 -10.62 -3.42 -23.56
C VAL A 117 -11.22 -4.56 -24.36
N ASP A 118 -11.65 -4.25 -25.56
CA ASP A 118 -12.04 -5.27 -26.54
C ASP A 118 -10.82 -6.16 -26.80
N LEU A 119 -10.75 -7.27 -26.08
CA LEU A 119 -9.68 -8.26 -26.22
C LEU A 119 -9.61 -8.85 -27.64
N ARG A 120 -10.62 -8.61 -28.48
CA ARG A 120 -10.61 -9.01 -29.91
C ARG A 120 -9.55 -8.24 -30.71
N GLY A 121 -9.13 -7.06 -30.26
CA GLY A 121 -8.02 -6.31 -30.87
C GLY A 121 -6.63 -6.84 -30.54
N LEU A 122 -6.48 -7.71 -29.52
CA LEU A 122 -5.18 -8.27 -29.13
C LEU A 122 -4.76 -9.51 -29.91
N HIS A 123 -5.64 -10.11 -30.72
CA HIS A 123 -5.29 -11.24 -31.59
C HIS A 123 -4.33 -10.88 -32.72
N GLY A 124 -4.06 -9.61 -32.98
CA GLY A 124 -3.09 -9.14 -33.98
C GLY A 124 -1.63 -9.05 -33.48
N LEU A 125 -1.35 -9.23 -32.18
CA LEU A 125 0.00 -9.06 -31.65
C LEU A 125 0.81 -10.36 -31.49
N HIS A 126 0.24 -11.51 -31.91
CA HIS A 126 0.94 -12.80 -31.86
C HIS A 126 1.93 -13.04 -33.01
N GLY A 127 2.22 -12.03 -33.82
CA GLY A 127 3.03 -12.19 -35.06
C GLY A 127 4.51 -11.80 -34.98
N SER A 128 5.04 -11.28 -33.89
CA SER A 128 6.40 -10.69 -33.94
C SER A 128 7.40 -11.14 -32.83
N TRP A 129 7.15 -12.23 -32.14
CA TRP A 129 8.13 -12.82 -31.22
C TRP A 129 8.62 -14.18 -31.77
N ARG A 130 9.24 -14.16 -32.95
CA ARG A 130 10.14 -15.22 -33.40
C ARG A 130 11.42 -14.60 -33.87
N GLU A 131 12.51 -15.03 -33.21
CA GLU A 131 13.95 -14.86 -33.35
C GLU A 131 14.55 -13.89 -32.33
#